data_b5ffd8ab2817a4fc97e72e7c78690250
#
_entry.id   b5ffd8ab2817a4fc97e72e7c78690250
#
_cell.length_a   1.000
_cell.length_b   1.000
_cell.length_c   1.000
_cell.angle_alpha   90.00
_cell.angle_beta   90.00
_cell.angle_gamma   90.00
#
_symmetry.space_group_name_H-M   'P 1'
#
loop_
_entity.id
_entity.type
_entity.pdbx_description
1 polymer ?
#
loop_
_entity_poly.entity_id
_entity_poly.type
_entity_poly.pdbx_seq_one_letter_code
_entity_poly.pdbx_strand_id
1 'polypeptide(L)'
;GNNCKQDLLELIAECEAQRQQAEGRTQEGRPGAGVSEIIDINRPGQPYEELKVSHPADHTRAFLKIQDGCNQFCSYCIIPYVRGRIRSRKPEDVVAETEELVKNGFQEIVLTGIHLSSYGRDLGCTLLDIIRRLHGIPGVRRIRLGSLEPGIITEEFAKELAGLKKVCPHFHLSLQSGSDTVLKRMNRKYTAEEYLEKCGILRKYYEHPAITTDVIVGFPGETEAEFSETCEFVKKAAFYEIHVFKYSRRNGTAAAKMPDQIPESVKGERSHILMGIAEQLKTDFVRWYRGKT
;
A
#
# COMPACT_ATOMS: atom_id res chain seq x y z
N GLY A 1 -14.50 9.94 10.45
CA GLY A 1 -13.61 10.07 9.29
C GLY A 1 -12.15 9.84 9.64
N ASN A 2 -11.29 9.85 8.63
CA ASN A 2 -9.88 9.52 8.81
C ASN A 2 -8.99 10.75 9.06
N ASN A 3 -9.57 11.94 9.11
CA ASN A 3 -8.84 13.21 9.12
C ASN A 3 -8.97 14.01 10.43
N CYS A 4 -9.52 13.42 11.48
CA CYS A 4 -9.69 14.06 12.80
C CYS A 4 -9.41 13.06 13.93
N LYS A 5 -8.37 12.24 13.77
CA LYS A 5 -8.03 11.25 14.80
C LYS A 5 -7.42 11.90 16.03
N GLN A 6 -6.78 13.06 15.88
CA GLN A 6 -6.26 13.84 17.00
C GLN A 6 -7.37 14.33 17.91
N ASP A 7 -8.55 14.64 17.34
CA ASP A 7 -9.71 15.16 18.06
C ASP A 7 -10.63 14.04 18.59
N LEU A 8 -10.23 12.77 18.45
CA LEU A 8 -11.07 11.61 18.79
C LEU A 8 -11.57 11.63 20.23
N LEU A 9 -10.71 12.01 21.18
CA LEU A 9 -11.08 12.06 22.60
C LEU A 9 -12.09 13.18 22.88
N GLU A 10 -11.93 14.33 22.24
CA GLU A 10 -12.86 15.45 22.35
C GLU A 10 -14.21 15.09 21.74
N LEU A 11 -14.20 14.47 20.55
CA LEU A 11 -15.42 13.98 19.88
C LEU A 11 -16.15 12.92 20.71
N ILE A 12 -15.43 12.02 21.38
CA ILE A 12 -16.03 11.04 22.30
C ILE A 12 -16.68 11.75 23.48
N ALA A 13 -15.98 12.71 24.12
CA ALA A 13 -16.51 13.46 25.24
C ALA A 13 -17.76 14.28 24.86
N GLU A 14 -17.77 14.90 23.68
CA GLU A 14 -18.95 15.59 23.15
C GLU A 14 -20.13 14.64 22.90
N CYS A 15 -19.86 13.47 22.32
CA CYS A 15 -20.88 12.44 22.12
C CYS A 15 -21.46 11.94 23.45
N GLU A 16 -20.63 11.73 24.47
CA GLU A 16 -21.07 11.31 25.81
C GLU A 16 -21.90 12.41 26.50
N ALA A 17 -21.48 13.66 26.43
CA ALA A 17 -22.22 14.79 26.99
C ALA A 17 -23.60 14.96 26.33
N GLN A 18 -23.69 14.81 25.00
CA GLN A 18 -24.95 14.85 24.27
C GLN A 18 -25.87 13.68 24.62
N ARG A 19 -25.30 12.49 24.84
CA ARG A 19 -26.04 11.31 25.28
C ARG A 19 -26.65 11.51 26.66
N GLN A 20 -25.88 12.02 27.63
CA GLN A 20 -26.37 12.34 28.97
C GLN A 20 -27.46 13.40 28.97
N GLN A 21 -27.36 14.42 28.12
CA GLN A 21 -28.40 15.43 27.93
C GLN A 21 -29.69 14.88 27.27
N ALA A 22 -29.55 13.86 26.40
CA ALA A 22 -30.70 13.20 25.76
C ALA A 22 -31.41 12.23 26.70
N GLU A 23 -30.69 11.54 27.58
CA GLU A 23 -31.25 10.62 28.60
C GLU A 23 -32.05 11.38 29.69
N GLY A 24 -31.76 12.65 29.91
CA GLY A 24 -32.54 13.52 30.81
C GLY A 24 -33.86 14.04 30.20
N ARG A 25 -34.14 13.76 28.93
CA ARG A 25 -35.36 14.15 28.23
C ARG A 25 -36.10 12.90 27.74
N THR A 26 -36.83 12.26 28.63
CA THR A 26 -37.81 11.24 28.28
C THR A 26 -38.94 11.85 27.51
N GLN A 27 -38.98 11.69 26.16
CA GLN A 27 -40.18 11.52 25.37
C GLN A 27 -39.87 11.11 23.93
N GLU A 28 -40.43 9.97 23.58
CA GLU A 28 -40.77 9.45 22.25
C GLU A 28 -39.71 9.39 21.15
N GLY A 29 -39.11 8.21 21.01
CA GLY A 29 -39.05 7.49 19.72
C GLY A 29 -38.23 8.11 18.56
N ARG A 30 -37.08 8.79 18.77
CA ARG A 30 -36.12 9.01 17.71
C ARG A 30 -34.74 8.44 18.12
N PRO A 31 -34.08 7.62 17.26
CA PRO A 31 -32.68 7.28 17.52
C PRO A 31 -31.90 8.59 17.64
N GLY A 32 -31.13 8.74 18.73
CA GLY A 32 -30.40 9.95 19.07
C GLY A 32 -29.63 10.47 17.85
N ALA A 33 -29.75 11.78 17.63
CA ALA A 33 -28.95 12.48 16.64
C ALA A 33 -27.48 12.32 17.02
N GLY A 34 -26.81 11.34 16.41
CA GLY A 34 -25.37 11.19 16.55
C GLY A 34 -24.68 12.42 15.97
N VAL A 35 -23.64 12.89 16.62
CA VAL A 35 -22.77 13.93 16.07
C VAL A 35 -22.19 13.40 14.77
N SER A 36 -22.63 13.93 13.64
CA SER A 36 -22.06 13.62 12.33
C SER A 36 -21.43 14.89 11.78
N GLU A 37 -20.12 14.96 11.78
CA GLU A 37 -19.40 15.97 11.05
C GLU A 37 -19.09 15.46 9.64
N ILE A 38 -19.54 16.18 8.63
CA ILE A 38 -19.19 15.88 7.23
C ILE A 38 -17.93 16.66 6.90
N ILE A 39 -16.81 15.92 6.80
CA ILE A 39 -15.51 16.51 6.42
C ILE A 39 -15.32 16.29 4.92
N ASP A 40 -15.08 17.37 4.17
CA ASP A 40 -14.63 17.28 2.78
C ASP A 40 -13.17 16.84 2.74
N ILE A 41 -12.96 15.54 2.52
CA ILE A 41 -11.63 14.92 2.41
C ILE A 41 -10.85 15.36 1.16
N ASN A 42 -11.49 16.01 0.20
CA ASN A 42 -10.87 16.54 -1.02
C ASN A 42 -10.56 18.04 -0.94
N ARG A 43 -10.80 18.66 0.20
CA ARG A 43 -10.49 20.09 0.42
C ARG A 43 -9.02 20.35 0.09
N PRO A 44 -8.71 21.31 -0.79
CA PRO A 44 -7.32 21.65 -1.13
C PRO A 44 -6.52 22.04 0.12
N GLY A 45 -5.25 21.64 0.18
CA GLY A 45 -4.35 22.03 1.26
C GLY A 45 -4.58 21.32 2.60
N GLN A 46 -5.31 20.20 2.62
CA GLN A 46 -5.37 19.38 3.84
C GLN A 46 -3.97 18.88 4.23
N PRO A 47 -3.50 19.18 5.46
CA PRO A 47 -2.20 18.71 5.92
C PRO A 47 -2.20 17.20 6.16
N TYR A 48 -1.02 16.62 6.21
CA TYR A 48 -0.83 15.26 6.75
C TYR A 48 -1.18 15.28 8.25
N GLU A 49 -1.96 14.30 8.70
CA GLU A 49 -2.32 14.16 10.11
C GLU A 49 -1.20 13.46 10.87
N GLU A 50 -0.52 14.19 11.75
CA GLU A 50 0.58 13.67 12.55
C GLU A 50 0.06 12.80 13.71
N LEU A 51 0.35 11.50 13.64
CA LEU A 51 0.13 10.54 14.71
C LEU A 51 1.45 9.82 14.96
N LYS A 52 2.12 10.15 16.06
CA LYS A 52 3.39 9.53 16.44
C LYS A 52 3.15 8.26 17.25
N VAL A 53 3.93 7.22 16.97
CA VAL A 53 3.96 5.98 17.74
C VAL A 53 5.40 5.76 18.19
N SER A 54 5.71 6.23 19.40
CA SER A 54 7.06 6.15 19.96
C SER A 54 7.46 4.73 20.44
N HIS A 55 6.48 3.90 20.78
CA HIS A 55 6.69 2.53 21.25
C HIS A 55 5.71 1.58 20.56
N PRO A 56 6.00 1.08 19.35
CA PRO A 56 5.20 0.02 18.74
C PRO A 56 5.33 -1.24 19.62
N ALA A 57 4.25 -1.60 20.30
CA ALA A 57 4.22 -2.78 21.15
C ALA A 57 4.48 -4.05 20.31
N ASP A 58 5.29 -4.97 20.82
CA ASP A 58 5.53 -6.32 20.29
C ASP A 58 6.12 -6.43 18.88
N HIS A 59 6.75 -5.38 18.35
CA HIS A 59 7.40 -5.41 17.06
C HIS A 59 8.93 -5.30 17.14
N THR A 60 9.64 -6.13 16.37
CA THR A 60 11.11 -6.06 16.22
C THR A 60 11.55 -4.97 15.25
N ARG A 61 10.62 -4.36 14.50
CA ARG A 61 10.82 -3.30 13.51
C ARG A 61 9.74 -2.23 13.66
N ALA A 62 10.10 -0.98 13.40
CA ALA A 62 9.17 0.13 13.48
C ALA A 62 8.51 0.41 12.12
N PHE A 63 7.18 0.53 12.10
CA PHE A 63 6.42 0.93 10.92
C PHE A 63 6.18 2.44 10.97
N LEU A 64 6.73 3.14 10.00
CA LEU A 64 6.65 4.60 9.91
C LEU A 64 5.79 5.00 8.71
N LYS A 65 4.59 5.48 8.97
CA LYS A 65 3.70 5.98 7.93
C LYS A 65 4.13 7.39 7.54
N ILE A 66 4.53 7.56 6.27
CA ILE A 66 5.03 8.83 5.73
C ILE A 66 4.12 9.44 4.66
N GLN A 67 3.09 8.72 4.22
CA GLN A 67 2.21 9.16 3.14
C GLN A 67 0.78 8.69 3.37
N ASP A 68 -0.22 9.53 3.03
CA ASP A 68 -1.66 9.19 3.04
C ASP A 68 -2.35 9.69 1.77
N GLY A 69 -3.55 9.15 1.51
CA GLY A 69 -4.32 9.48 0.32
C GLY A 69 -3.74 8.91 -0.98
N CYS A 70 -4.53 8.97 -2.07
CA CYS A 70 -4.11 8.43 -3.36
C CYS A 70 -4.86 9.12 -4.51
N ASN A 71 -4.16 9.37 -5.62
CA ASN A 71 -4.71 9.99 -6.83
C ASN A 71 -4.83 9.00 -8.01
N GLN A 72 -4.68 7.68 -7.80
CA GLN A 72 -4.69 6.70 -8.89
C GLN A 72 -6.10 6.36 -9.38
N PHE A 73 -7.12 6.41 -8.53
CA PHE A 73 -8.51 6.09 -8.89
C PHE A 73 -8.67 4.74 -9.60
N CYS A 74 -7.95 3.71 -9.15
CA CYS A 74 -8.18 2.34 -9.62
C CYS A 74 -9.65 1.97 -9.48
N SER A 75 -10.22 1.32 -10.48
CA SER A 75 -11.68 1.11 -10.58
C SER A 75 -12.29 0.29 -9.43
N TYR A 76 -11.48 -0.51 -8.75
CA TYR A 76 -11.87 -1.34 -7.58
C TYR A 76 -11.62 -0.68 -6.23
N CYS A 77 -10.96 0.49 -6.20
CA CYS A 77 -10.43 1.06 -4.97
C CYS A 77 -11.28 2.23 -4.46
N ILE A 78 -11.68 2.15 -3.18
CA ILE A 78 -12.45 3.21 -2.52
C ILE A 78 -11.56 4.29 -1.87
N ILE A 79 -10.27 4.04 -1.75
CA ILE A 79 -9.33 4.88 -1.00
C ILE A 79 -9.35 6.35 -1.41
N PRO A 80 -9.30 6.73 -2.70
CA PRO A 80 -9.36 8.15 -3.09
C PRO A 80 -10.60 8.89 -2.59
N TYR A 81 -11.70 8.15 -2.38
CA TYR A 81 -12.98 8.69 -1.94
C TYR A 81 -13.15 8.77 -0.43
N VAL A 82 -12.37 7.99 0.34
CA VAL A 82 -12.48 7.94 1.81
C VAL A 82 -11.24 8.44 2.55
N ARG A 83 -10.09 8.49 1.86
CA ARG A 83 -8.84 9.03 2.38
C ARG A 83 -8.40 10.33 1.73
N GLY A 84 -9.03 10.70 0.59
CA GLY A 84 -8.73 11.91 -0.15
C GLY A 84 -7.44 11.85 -0.95
N ARG A 85 -6.93 13.03 -1.29
CA ARG A 85 -5.76 13.23 -2.15
C ARG A 85 -4.45 12.91 -1.44
N ILE A 86 -3.37 12.83 -2.22
CA ILE A 86 -2.02 12.65 -1.72
C ILE A 86 -1.69 13.70 -0.66
N ARG A 87 -1.16 13.23 0.46
CA ARG A 87 -0.59 14.04 1.53
C ARG A 87 0.67 13.36 2.02
N SER A 88 1.77 14.06 1.99
CA SER A 88 3.06 13.57 2.45
C SER A 88 3.40 14.16 3.81
N ARG A 89 4.00 13.38 4.65
CA ARG A 89 4.56 13.82 5.92
C ARG A 89 5.84 14.61 5.66
N LYS A 90 6.05 15.71 6.39
CA LYS A 90 7.24 16.54 6.22
C LYS A 90 8.51 15.74 6.49
N PRO A 91 9.55 15.89 5.67
CA PRO A 91 10.80 15.13 5.85
C PRO A 91 11.44 15.32 7.23
N GLU A 92 11.33 16.51 7.82
CA GLU A 92 11.86 16.83 9.15
C GLU A 92 11.19 16.00 10.25
N ASP A 93 9.86 15.85 10.18
CA ASP A 93 9.06 15.08 11.14
C ASP A 93 9.34 13.59 11.01
N VAL A 94 9.53 13.09 9.78
CA VAL A 94 9.91 11.71 9.50
C VAL A 94 11.30 11.39 10.08
N VAL A 95 12.27 12.30 9.91
CA VAL A 95 13.63 12.16 10.46
C VAL A 95 13.58 12.15 11.99
N ALA A 96 12.90 13.14 12.59
CA ALA A 96 12.82 13.27 14.04
C ALA A 96 12.20 12.03 14.71
N GLU A 97 11.11 11.49 14.16
CA GLU A 97 10.51 10.25 14.69
C GLU A 97 11.42 9.03 14.47
N THR A 98 12.13 8.97 13.35
CA THR A 98 13.11 7.89 13.13
C THR A 98 14.22 7.93 14.16
N GLU A 99 14.74 9.11 14.52
CA GLU A 99 15.77 9.27 15.56
C GLU A 99 15.23 8.86 16.94
N GLU A 100 13.98 9.17 17.25
CA GLU A 100 13.32 8.74 18.48
C GLU A 100 13.16 7.22 18.52
N LEU A 101 12.70 6.60 17.43
CA LEU A 101 12.58 5.15 17.32
C LEU A 101 13.93 4.44 17.49
N VAL A 102 15.00 5.01 16.93
CA VAL A 102 16.37 4.49 17.11
C VAL A 102 16.82 4.60 18.57
N LYS A 103 16.54 5.70 19.25
CA LYS A 103 16.82 5.85 20.70
C LYS A 103 16.05 4.82 21.53
N ASN A 104 14.87 4.42 21.09
CA ASN A 104 14.05 3.38 21.70
C ASN A 104 14.46 1.94 21.30
N GLY A 105 15.60 1.78 20.57
CA GLY A 105 16.22 0.49 20.24
C GLY A 105 15.82 -0.10 18.90
N PHE A 106 14.97 0.55 18.11
CA PHE A 106 14.59 0.06 16.78
C PHE A 106 15.72 0.29 15.76
N GLN A 107 16.08 -0.77 15.05
CA GLN A 107 17.16 -0.76 14.05
C GLN A 107 16.65 -0.93 12.61
N GLU A 108 15.42 -1.42 12.43
CA GLU A 108 14.76 -1.57 11.14
C GLU A 108 13.53 -0.67 11.07
N ILE A 109 13.52 0.21 10.06
CA ILE A 109 12.42 1.14 9.78
C ILE A 109 11.71 0.69 8.52
N VAL A 110 10.39 0.48 8.62
CA VAL A 110 9.54 0.14 7.48
C VAL A 110 8.77 1.39 7.06
N LEU A 111 9.10 1.96 5.92
CA LEU A 111 8.37 3.12 5.36
C LEU A 111 7.06 2.64 4.77
N THR A 112 5.95 3.21 5.21
CA THR A 112 4.62 2.84 4.76
C THR A 112 3.83 4.05 4.26
N GLY A 113 2.84 3.79 3.42
CA GLY A 113 1.91 4.78 2.89
C GLY A 113 0.77 4.10 2.15
N ILE A 114 -0.25 4.86 1.83
CA ILE A 114 -1.33 4.39 0.94
C ILE A 114 -0.81 4.22 -0.50
N HIS A 115 0.03 5.16 -0.93
CA HIS A 115 0.69 5.13 -2.24
C HIS A 115 2.10 5.71 -2.09
N LEU A 116 3.00 4.93 -1.52
CA LEU A 116 4.34 5.35 -1.12
C LEU A 116 5.12 6.01 -2.26
N SER A 117 4.96 5.53 -3.49
CA SER A 117 5.57 6.11 -4.70
C SER A 117 5.16 7.56 -5.00
N SER A 118 4.13 8.08 -4.33
CA SER A 118 3.71 9.48 -4.44
C SER A 118 4.29 10.38 -3.36
N TYR A 119 5.08 9.84 -2.43
CA TYR A 119 5.64 10.63 -1.35
C TYR A 119 6.44 11.82 -1.89
N GLY A 120 6.21 12.97 -1.30
CA GLY A 120 6.93 14.22 -1.57
C GLY A 120 6.40 15.03 -2.76
N ARG A 121 5.50 14.49 -3.61
CA ARG A 121 4.97 15.23 -4.77
C ARG A 121 4.27 16.53 -4.40
N ASP A 122 3.65 16.58 -3.25
CA ASP A 122 2.97 17.74 -2.66
C ASP A 122 3.93 18.65 -1.87
N LEU A 123 5.15 18.21 -1.62
CA LEU A 123 6.18 18.93 -0.86
C LEU A 123 7.39 19.36 -1.72
N GLY A 124 7.41 19.02 -3.03
CA GLY A 124 8.54 19.31 -3.91
C GLY A 124 9.80 18.48 -3.63
N CYS A 125 9.64 17.30 -3.02
CA CYS A 125 10.71 16.34 -2.78
C CYS A 125 10.32 14.94 -3.28
N THR A 126 11.20 13.95 -3.13
CA THR A 126 11.00 12.59 -3.63
C THR A 126 11.11 11.56 -2.50
N LEU A 127 10.60 10.35 -2.76
CA LEU A 127 10.79 9.20 -1.87
C LEU A 127 12.29 8.90 -1.68
N LEU A 128 13.11 9.08 -2.71
CA LEU A 128 14.55 8.83 -2.63
C LEU A 128 15.25 9.82 -1.68
N ASP A 129 14.81 11.08 -1.64
CA ASP A 129 15.38 12.10 -0.76
C ASP A 129 15.16 11.75 0.71
N ILE A 130 13.97 11.30 1.08
CA ILE A 130 13.74 10.88 2.47
C ILE A 130 14.50 9.60 2.80
N ILE A 131 14.60 8.63 1.88
CA ILE A 131 15.39 7.40 2.10
C ILE A 131 16.87 7.76 2.34
N ARG A 132 17.46 8.70 1.58
CA ARG A 132 18.85 9.17 1.78
C ARG A 132 19.02 9.78 3.17
N ARG A 133 18.09 10.63 3.62
CA ARG A 133 18.14 11.22 4.96
C ARG A 133 18.11 10.15 6.05
N LEU A 134 17.20 9.18 5.96
CA LEU A 134 17.09 8.08 6.93
C LEU A 134 18.31 7.15 6.89
N HIS A 135 18.88 6.92 5.71
CA HIS A 135 20.13 6.17 5.56
C HIS A 135 21.30 6.81 6.30
N GLY A 136 21.32 8.16 6.41
CA GLY A 136 22.32 8.91 7.17
C GLY A 136 22.21 8.80 8.69
N ILE A 137 21.07 8.37 9.23
CA ILE A 137 20.85 8.33 10.69
C ILE A 137 21.69 7.20 11.32
N PRO A 138 22.57 7.52 12.30
CA PRO A 138 23.26 6.52 13.10
C PRO A 138 22.26 5.62 13.84
N GLY A 139 22.50 4.31 13.87
CA GLY A 139 21.62 3.33 14.53
C GLY A 139 20.55 2.72 13.63
N VAL A 140 20.10 3.38 12.56
CA VAL A 140 19.34 2.73 11.50
C VAL A 140 20.22 1.71 10.80
N ARG A 141 19.83 0.45 10.81
CA ARG A 141 20.56 -0.63 10.12
C ARG A 141 19.85 -1.13 8.88
N ARG A 142 18.51 -1.08 8.85
CA ARG A 142 17.70 -1.51 7.70
C ARG A 142 16.57 -0.53 7.44
N ILE A 143 16.33 -0.27 6.17
CA ILE A 143 15.20 0.49 5.66
C ILE A 143 14.43 -0.42 4.71
N ARG A 144 13.17 -0.68 5.03
CA ARG A 144 12.28 -1.48 4.19
C ARG A 144 11.21 -0.59 3.59
N LEU A 145 10.90 -0.81 2.32
CA LEU A 145 9.86 -0.07 1.62
C LEU A 145 8.56 -0.87 1.63
N GLY A 146 7.45 -0.19 1.88
CA GLY A 146 6.11 -0.71 1.64
C GLY A 146 5.81 -0.79 0.13
N SER A 147 4.52 -0.93 -0.21
CA SER A 147 4.09 -1.12 -1.60
C SER A 147 4.47 0.04 -2.51
N LEU A 148 5.09 -0.29 -3.64
CA LEU A 148 5.49 0.62 -4.68
C LEU A 148 4.64 0.43 -5.94
N GLU A 149 4.41 1.52 -6.64
CA GLU A 149 3.88 1.51 -8.01
C GLU A 149 5.04 1.23 -8.98
N PRO A 150 4.86 0.39 -10.02
CA PRO A 150 5.94 0.09 -10.98
C PRO A 150 6.59 1.31 -11.62
N GLY A 151 5.81 2.36 -11.88
CA GLY A 151 6.28 3.59 -12.53
C GLY A 151 7.39 4.36 -11.79
N ILE A 152 7.62 4.11 -10.49
CA ILE A 152 8.74 4.73 -9.77
C ILE A 152 10.08 4.06 -10.09
N ILE A 153 10.04 2.81 -10.56
CA ILE A 153 11.25 2.03 -10.84
C ILE A 153 11.84 2.47 -12.18
N THR A 154 12.74 3.44 -12.11
CA THR A 154 13.59 3.86 -13.22
C THR A 154 15.01 3.34 -13.02
N GLU A 155 15.83 3.33 -14.07
CA GLU A 155 17.25 2.98 -13.99
C GLU A 155 17.98 3.83 -12.93
N GLU A 156 17.71 5.14 -12.93
CA GLU A 156 18.29 6.07 -11.97
C GLU A 156 17.86 5.75 -10.54
N PHE A 157 16.55 5.59 -10.30
CA PHE A 157 16.01 5.25 -8.98
C PHE A 157 16.61 3.95 -8.44
N ALA A 158 16.63 2.88 -9.25
CA ALA A 158 17.16 1.58 -8.83
C ALA A 158 18.67 1.62 -8.55
N LYS A 159 19.44 2.32 -9.39
CA LYS A 159 20.88 2.51 -9.21
C LYS A 159 21.21 3.26 -7.91
N GLU A 160 20.54 4.39 -7.68
CA GLU A 160 20.72 5.19 -6.48
C GLU A 160 20.34 4.40 -5.22
N LEU A 161 19.19 3.72 -5.27
CA LEU A 161 18.69 2.93 -4.16
C LEU A 161 19.63 1.77 -3.81
N ALA A 162 20.23 1.11 -4.80
CA ALA A 162 21.22 0.05 -4.61
C ALA A 162 22.53 0.56 -3.98
N GLY A 163 22.84 1.84 -4.15
CA GLY A 163 23.95 2.51 -3.46
C GLY A 163 23.71 2.67 -1.95
N LEU A 164 22.44 2.71 -1.52
CA LEU A 164 22.05 2.89 -0.13
C LEU A 164 21.99 1.54 0.61
N LYS A 165 23.13 1.09 1.11
CA LYS A 165 23.34 -0.28 1.65
C LYS A 165 22.42 -0.70 2.81
N LYS A 166 21.75 0.25 3.47
CA LYS A 166 20.76 -0.06 4.52
C LYS A 166 19.39 -0.40 3.93
N VAL A 167 19.13 -0.14 2.63
CA VAL A 167 17.87 -0.49 1.98
C VAL A 167 17.82 -1.98 1.73
N CYS A 168 16.75 -2.63 2.20
CA CYS A 168 16.55 -4.07 2.01
C CYS A 168 16.32 -4.38 0.53
N PRO A 169 16.93 -5.43 -0.05
CA PRO A 169 16.67 -5.89 -1.41
C PRO A 169 15.33 -6.63 -1.52
N HIS A 170 14.28 -5.97 -1.07
CA HIS A 170 12.90 -6.47 -1.05
C HIS A 170 11.97 -5.38 -1.57
N PHE A 171 11.21 -5.69 -2.62
CA PHE A 171 10.35 -4.73 -3.32
C PHE A 171 8.97 -5.32 -3.53
N HIS A 172 7.97 -4.73 -2.89
CA HIS A 172 6.59 -5.05 -3.18
C HIS A 172 6.10 -4.13 -4.29
N LEU A 173 5.92 -4.67 -5.50
CA LEU A 173 5.40 -3.96 -6.67
C LEU A 173 3.98 -4.41 -6.95
N SER A 174 3.01 -3.49 -6.93
CA SER A 174 1.58 -3.80 -7.12
C SER A 174 1.28 -4.11 -8.59
N LEU A 175 1.13 -5.39 -8.97
CA LEU A 175 0.79 -5.84 -10.33
C LEU A 175 -0.71 -5.78 -10.59
N GLN A 176 -1.49 -6.41 -9.75
CA GLN A 176 -2.95 -6.59 -9.77
C GLN A 176 -3.46 -7.61 -10.82
N SER A 177 -2.94 -7.65 -12.04
CA SER A 177 -3.23 -8.63 -13.09
C SER A 177 -2.08 -8.71 -14.10
N GLY A 178 -1.87 -9.86 -14.71
CA GLY A 178 -0.91 -10.06 -15.80
C GLY A 178 -1.53 -9.86 -17.20
N SER A 179 -2.82 -9.51 -17.30
CA SER A 179 -3.50 -9.23 -18.57
C SER A 179 -3.71 -7.73 -18.77
N ASP A 180 -3.26 -7.18 -19.89
CA ASP A 180 -3.36 -5.75 -20.21
C ASP A 180 -4.82 -5.27 -20.29
N THR A 181 -5.71 -6.11 -20.79
CA THR A 181 -7.15 -5.80 -20.87
C THR A 181 -7.77 -5.70 -19.49
N VAL A 182 -7.39 -6.56 -18.56
CA VAL A 182 -7.81 -6.47 -17.15
C VAL A 182 -7.19 -5.25 -16.47
N LEU A 183 -5.89 -4.98 -16.65
CA LEU A 183 -5.22 -3.79 -16.14
C LEU A 183 -5.90 -2.50 -16.60
N LYS A 184 -6.28 -2.43 -17.87
CA LYS A 184 -7.04 -1.30 -18.42
C LYS A 184 -8.41 -1.14 -17.75
N ARG A 185 -9.16 -2.24 -17.55
CA ARG A 185 -10.44 -2.21 -16.81
C ARG A 185 -10.25 -1.81 -15.34
N MET A 186 -9.12 -2.19 -14.74
CA MET A 186 -8.71 -1.78 -13.39
C MET A 186 -8.28 -0.31 -13.29
N ASN A 187 -8.17 0.41 -14.44
CA ASN A 187 -7.61 1.76 -14.53
C ASN A 187 -6.15 1.84 -14.07
N ARG A 188 -5.36 0.78 -14.35
CA ARG A 188 -3.91 0.80 -14.13
C ARG A 188 -3.22 1.56 -15.26
N LYS A 189 -2.06 2.18 -14.96
CA LYS A 189 -1.35 3.10 -15.86
C LYS A 189 -0.07 2.49 -16.44
N TYR A 190 -0.01 1.18 -16.49
CA TYR A 190 1.09 0.40 -17.04
C TYR A 190 0.57 -0.86 -17.71
N THR A 191 1.36 -1.43 -18.59
CA THR A 191 1.15 -2.74 -19.22
C THR A 191 1.91 -3.83 -18.46
N ALA A 192 1.58 -5.09 -18.75
CA ALA A 192 2.32 -6.24 -18.23
C ALA A 192 3.80 -6.21 -18.68
N GLU A 193 4.07 -5.80 -19.93
CA GLU A 193 5.42 -5.67 -20.44
C GLU A 193 6.22 -4.60 -19.72
N GLU A 194 5.66 -3.39 -19.55
CA GLU A 194 6.29 -2.32 -18.77
C GLU A 194 6.57 -2.78 -17.32
N TYR A 195 5.64 -3.50 -16.70
CA TYR A 195 5.85 -4.04 -15.37
C TYR A 195 7.04 -5.03 -15.32
N LEU A 196 7.14 -5.92 -16.32
CA LEU A 196 8.23 -6.88 -16.40
C LEU A 196 9.59 -6.19 -16.58
N GLU A 197 9.62 -5.12 -17.39
CA GLU A 197 10.81 -4.25 -17.52
C GLU A 197 11.27 -3.70 -16.16
N LYS A 198 10.32 -3.22 -15.30
CA LYS A 198 10.66 -2.71 -13.97
C LYS A 198 11.24 -3.79 -13.05
N CYS A 199 10.74 -5.03 -13.15
CA CYS A 199 11.36 -6.18 -12.49
C CYS A 199 12.79 -6.42 -12.99
N GLY A 200 13.02 -6.30 -14.30
CA GLY A 200 14.34 -6.41 -14.93
C GLY A 200 15.32 -5.35 -14.44
N ILE A 201 14.88 -4.10 -14.34
CA ILE A 201 15.69 -2.99 -13.80
C ILE A 201 16.14 -3.30 -12.37
N LEU A 202 15.25 -3.75 -11.48
CA LEU A 202 15.64 -4.13 -10.12
C LEU A 202 16.67 -5.26 -10.11
N ARG A 203 16.50 -6.30 -10.93
CA ARG A 203 17.43 -7.44 -11.03
C ARG A 203 18.78 -7.07 -11.62
N LYS A 204 18.89 -5.96 -12.35
CA LYS A 204 20.15 -5.44 -12.86
C LYS A 204 21.02 -4.83 -11.75
N TYR A 205 20.38 -4.19 -10.76
CA TYR A 205 21.10 -3.48 -9.70
C TYR A 205 21.19 -4.25 -8.37
N TYR A 206 20.37 -5.26 -8.19
CA TYR A 206 20.37 -6.11 -7.00
C TYR A 206 20.56 -7.57 -7.36
N GLU A 207 21.47 -8.22 -6.66
CA GLU A 207 21.63 -9.67 -6.79
C GLU A 207 20.43 -10.38 -6.16
N HIS A 208 19.60 -11.02 -6.99
CA HIS A 208 18.43 -11.80 -6.58
C HIS A 208 17.47 -11.09 -5.60
N PRO A 209 16.91 -9.92 -5.97
CA PRO A 209 16.02 -9.17 -5.08
C PRO A 209 14.70 -9.93 -4.87
N ALA A 210 14.16 -9.88 -3.65
CA ALA A 210 12.84 -10.40 -3.35
C ALA A 210 11.77 -9.44 -3.92
N ILE A 211 11.19 -9.79 -5.07
CA ILE A 211 10.08 -9.05 -5.66
C ILE A 211 8.79 -9.74 -5.26
N THR A 212 7.92 -9.03 -4.56
CA THR A 212 6.60 -9.50 -4.15
C THR A 212 5.50 -8.69 -4.82
N THR A 213 4.30 -9.23 -4.90
CA THR A 213 3.19 -8.54 -5.57
C THR A 213 1.82 -8.98 -5.05
N ASP A 214 0.80 -8.16 -5.36
CA ASP A 214 -0.60 -8.50 -5.21
C ASP A 214 -1.21 -8.83 -6.58
N VAL A 215 -2.07 -9.85 -6.64
CA VAL A 215 -2.89 -10.20 -7.81
C VAL A 215 -4.34 -10.39 -7.39
N ILE A 216 -5.25 -9.75 -8.11
CA ILE A 216 -6.68 -9.88 -7.92
C ILE A 216 -7.25 -10.79 -9.02
N VAL A 217 -7.84 -11.92 -8.62
CA VAL A 217 -8.50 -12.85 -9.54
C VAL A 217 -10.01 -12.65 -9.54
N GLY A 218 -10.66 -12.94 -10.67
CA GLY A 218 -12.10 -12.80 -10.84
C GLY A 218 -12.56 -11.34 -10.83
N PHE A 219 -11.77 -10.46 -11.41
CA PHE A 219 -12.19 -9.08 -11.69
C PHE A 219 -13.37 -9.07 -12.66
N PRO A 220 -14.33 -8.11 -12.59
CA PRO A 220 -15.49 -8.09 -13.49
C PRO A 220 -15.10 -8.22 -14.96
N GLY A 221 -15.72 -9.16 -15.65
CA GLY A 221 -15.46 -9.48 -17.05
C GLY A 221 -14.14 -10.19 -17.33
N GLU A 222 -13.41 -10.67 -16.32
CA GLU A 222 -12.18 -11.45 -16.53
C GLU A 222 -12.51 -12.80 -17.16
N THR A 223 -12.04 -13.01 -18.39
CA THR A 223 -12.21 -14.26 -19.14
C THR A 223 -11.20 -15.31 -18.69
N GLU A 224 -11.40 -16.56 -19.14
CA GLU A 224 -10.43 -17.65 -18.88
C GLU A 224 -9.10 -17.41 -19.58
N ALA A 225 -9.13 -16.83 -20.79
CA ALA A 225 -7.92 -16.46 -21.52
C ALA A 225 -7.11 -15.40 -20.76
N GLU A 226 -7.74 -14.34 -20.25
CA GLU A 226 -7.09 -13.29 -19.46
C GLU A 226 -6.54 -13.80 -18.12
N PHE A 227 -7.23 -14.74 -17.48
CA PHE A 227 -6.70 -15.42 -16.31
C PHE A 227 -5.47 -16.28 -16.65
N SER A 228 -5.51 -17.02 -17.78
CA SER A 228 -4.36 -17.77 -18.27
C SER A 228 -3.16 -16.87 -18.58
N GLU A 229 -3.37 -15.70 -19.21
CA GLU A 229 -2.33 -14.68 -19.42
C GLU A 229 -1.69 -14.27 -18.09
N THR A 230 -2.50 -14.06 -17.05
CA THR A 230 -2.00 -13.72 -15.71
C THR A 230 -1.15 -14.84 -15.12
N CYS A 231 -1.57 -16.11 -15.27
CA CYS A 231 -0.80 -17.27 -14.80
C CYS A 231 0.56 -17.39 -15.50
N GLU A 232 0.60 -17.19 -16.81
CA GLU A 232 1.86 -17.24 -17.57
C GLU A 232 2.76 -16.03 -17.25
N PHE A 233 2.16 -14.87 -17.09
CA PHE A 233 2.90 -13.65 -16.71
C PHE A 233 3.61 -13.81 -15.36
N VAL A 234 2.93 -14.31 -14.32
CA VAL A 234 3.55 -14.43 -12.98
C VAL A 234 4.70 -15.45 -12.99
N LYS A 235 4.61 -16.52 -13.80
CA LYS A 235 5.73 -17.46 -14.01
C LYS A 235 6.92 -16.77 -14.66
N LYS A 236 6.69 -15.96 -15.71
CA LYS A 236 7.73 -15.20 -16.42
C LYS A 236 8.37 -14.14 -15.51
N ALA A 237 7.57 -13.46 -14.70
CA ALA A 237 8.03 -12.45 -13.78
C ALA A 237 8.84 -13.01 -12.59
N ALA A 238 8.67 -14.30 -12.26
CA ALA A 238 9.42 -15.03 -11.24
C ALA A 238 9.44 -14.29 -9.88
N PHE A 239 8.27 -14.10 -9.31
CA PHE A 239 8.12 -13.46 -8.00
C PHE A 239 8.64 -14.33 -6.85
N TYR A 240 9.12 -13.67 -5.78
CA TYR A 240 9.35 -14.34 -4.50
C TYR A 240 8.04 -14.72 -3.82
N GLU A 241 7.07 -13.81 -3.82
CA GLU A 241 5.78 -14.03 -3.16
C GLU A 241 4.66 -13.29 -3.87
N ILE A 242 3.50 -13.92 -3.98
CA ILE A 242 2.30 -13.37 -4.59
C ILE A 242 1.18 -13.45 -3.58
N HIS A 243 0.61 -12.31 -3.20
CA HIS A 243 -0.62 -12.25 -2.42
C HIS A 243 -1.81 -12.32 -3.37
N VAL A 244 -2.52 -13.42 -3.34
CA VAL A 244 -3.66 -13.68 -4.22
C VAL A 244 -4.95 -13.25 -3.53
N PHE A 245 -5.67 -12.31 -4.14
CA PHE A 245 -6.96 -11.81 -3.66
C PHE A 245 -8.08 -12.16 -4.64
N LYS A 246 -9.18 -12.65 -4.14
CA LYS A 246 -10.43 -12.68 -4.90
C LYS A 246 -11.00 -11.27 -4.99
N TYR A 247 -11.44 -10.84 -6.17
CA TYR A 247 -12.11 -9.55 -6.30
C TYR A 247 -13.29 -9.45 -5.33
N SER A 248 -13.29 -8.44 -4.50
CA SER A 248 -14.37 -8.12 -3.55
C SER A 248 -15.10 -6.85 -4.00
N ARG A 249 -16.40 -6.98 -4.24
CA ARG A 249 -17.25 -5.87 -4.65
C ARG A 249 -17.37 -4.84 -3.51
N ARG A 250 -16.95 -3.60 -3.77
CA ARG A 250 -17.00 -2.50 -2.80
C ARG A 250 -17.95 -1.41 -3.28
N ASN A 251 -18.99 -1.13 -2.53
CA ASN A 251 -19.92 -0.05 -2.84
C ASN A 251 -19.17 1.28 -3.02
N GLY A 252 -19.63 2.09 -3.98
CA GLY A 252 -19.01 3.38 -4.30
C GLY A 252 -17.84 3.30 -5.29
N THR A 253 -17.37 2.09 -5.68
CA THR A 253 -16.34 1.93 -6.70
C THR A 253 -16.92 1.73 -8.10
N ALA A 254 -16.14 2.09 -9.13
CA ALA A 254 -16.54 1.89 -10.52
C ALA A 254 -16.72 0.39 -10.84
N ALA A 255 -15.79 -0.46 -10.37
CA ALA A 255 -15.83 -1.90 -10.61
C ALA A 255 -17.07 -2.57 -9.98
N ALA A 256 -17.62 -2.02 -8.90
CA ALA A 256 -18.86 -2.54 -8.31
C ALA A 256 -20.09 -2.40 -9.23
N LYS A 257 -20.04 -1.48 -10.20
CA LYS A 257 -21.11 -1.19 -11.17
C LYS A 257 -20.87 -1.86 -12.53
N MET A 258 -19.69 -2.47 -12.74
CA MET A 258 -19.39 -3.16 -13.99
C MET A 258 -20.30 -4.38 -14.15
N PRO A 259 -20.73 -4.69 -15.39
CA PRO A 259 -21.40 -5.95 -15.71
C PRO A 259 -20.45 -7.13 -15.52
N ASP A 260 -20.93 -8.33 -15.78
CA ASP A 260 -20.15 -9.57 -15.86
C ASP A 260 -19.34 -9.85 -14.57
N GLN A 261 -20.00 -9.67 -13.41
CA GLN A 261 -19.42 -10.03 -12.11
C GLN A 261 -19.15 -11.53 -12.07
N ILE A 262 -17.93 -11.92 -11.75
CA ILE A 262 -17.50 -13.32 -11.74
C ILE A 262 -18.07 -14.04 -10.52
N PRO A 263 -18.63 -15.26 -10.68
CA PRO A 263 -19.13 -16.07 -9.56
C PRO A 263 -18.04 -16.43 -8.54
N GLU A 264 -18.41 -16.54 -7.27
CA GLU A 264 -17.46 -16.86 -6.19
C GLU A 264 -16.79 -18.23 -6.35
N SER A 265 -17.47 -19.22 -6.96
CA SER A 265 -16.87 -20.51 -7.30
C SER A 265 -15.70 -20.37 -8.26
N VAL A 266 -15.87 -19.59 -9.34
CA VAL A 266 -14.80 -19.34 -10.34
C VAL A 266 -13.64 -18.55 -9.71
N LYS A 267 -13.94 -17.52 -8.87
CA LYS A 267 -12.89 -16.81 -8.13
C LYS A 267 -12.13 -17.73 -7.19
N GLY A 268 -12.83 -18.66 -6.54
CA GLY A 268 -12.23 -19.68 -5.66
C GLY A 268 -11.27 -20.59 -6.42
N GLU A 269 -11.69 -21.10 -7.57
CA GLU A 269 -10.89 -21.96 -8.44
C GLU A 269 -9.64 -21.22 -8.95
N ARG A 270 -9.80 -20.03 -9.52
CA ARG A 270 -8.67 -19.19 -9.99
C ARG A 270 -7.69 -18.86 -8.87
N SER A 271 -8.20 -18.52 -7.69
CA SER A 271 -7.37 -18.25 -6.51
C SER A 271 -6.54 -19.48 -6.13
N HIS A 272 -7.14 -20.68 -6.12
CA HIS A 272 -6.43 -21.91 -5.80
C HIS A 272 -5.33 -22.24 -6.82
N ILE A 273 -5.61 -22.11 -8.12
CA ILE A 273 -4.64 -22.31 -9.19
C ILE A 273 -3.46 -21.36 -9.04
N LEU A 274 -3.74 -20.06 -8.86
CA LEU A 274 -2.67 -19.06 -8.78
C LEU A 274 -1.84 -19.18 -7.48
N MET A 275 -2.45 -19.57 -6.36
CA MET A 275 -1.71 -19.88 -5.13
C MET A 275 -0.75 -21.05 -5.30
N GLY A 276 -1.14 -22.11 -6.04
CA GLY A 276 -0.24 -23.22 -6.36
C GLY A 276 0.98 -22.77 -7.16
N ILE A 277 0.79 -21.89 -8.15
CA ILE A 277 1.90 -21.29 -8.92
C ILE A 277 2.78 -20.42 -8.00
N ALA A 278 2.18 -19.62 -7.14
CA ALA A 278 2.90 -18.74 -6.20
C ALA A 278 3.78 -19.54 -5.24
N GLU A 279 3.30 -20.66 -4.71
CA GLU A 279 4.07 -21.53 -3.82
C GLU A 279 5.27 -22.16 -4.50
N GLN A 280 5.10 -22.59 -5.76
CA GLN A 280 6.20 -23.11 -6.57
C GLN A 280 7.27 -22.05 -6.80
N LEU A 281 6.88 -20.83 -7.21
CA LEU A 281 7.80 -19.71 -7.43
C LEU A 281 8.56 -19.35 -6.14
N LYS A 282 7.87 -19.31 -5.00
CA LYS A 282 8.49 -19.06 -3.68
C LYS A 282 9.52 -20.13 -3.34
N THR A 283 9.20 -21.40 -3.60
CA THR A 283 10.12 -22.51 -3.37
C THR A 283 11.38 -22.39 -4.24
N ASP A 284 11.23 -22.03 -5.52
CA ASP A 284 12.35 -21.85 -6.44
C ASP A 284 13.23 -20.66 -6.05
N PHE A 285 12.60 -19.54 -5.63
CA PHE A 285 13.31 -18.37 -5.13
C PHE A 285 14.15 -18.71 -3.88
N VAL A 286 13.57 -19.38 -2.88
CA VAL A 286 14.25 -19.73 -1.63
C VAL A 286 15.37 -20.74 -1.88
N ARG A 287 15.22 -21.63 -2.85
CA ARG A 287 16.26 -22.63 -3.21
C ARG A 287 17.59 -21.97 -3.59
N TRP A 288 17.54 -20.78 -4.20
CA TRP A 288 18.76 -20.01 -4.56
C TRP A 288 19.60 -19.60 -3.32
N TYR A 289 18.97 -19.43 -2.16
CA TYR A 289 19.67 -19.05 -0.92
C TYR A 289 20.25 -20.25 -0.14
N ARG A 290 19.96 -21.49 -0.53
CA ARG A 290 20.49 -22.67 0.17
C ARG A 290 22.03 -22.70 0.08
N GLY A 291 22.70 -22.77 1.25
CA GLY A 291 24.16 -22.78 1.34
C GLY A 291 24.83 -21.41 1.16
N LYS A 292 24.03 -20.32 1.09
CA LYS A 292 24.56 -18.95 1.11
C LYS A 292 24.35 -18.35 2.51
N THR A 293 25.36 -17.70 3.03
CA THR A 293 25.36 -16.98 4.34
C THR A 293 25.29 -15.49 4.13
#